data_9ec322d04938af8c04ce1b787dbf9f7f
#
_entry.id   9ec322d04938af8c04ce1b787dbf9f7f
#
_cell.length_a   1.000
_cell.length_b   1.000
_cell.length_c   1.000
_cell.angle_alpha   90.00
_cell.angle_beta   90.00
_cell.angle_gamma   90.00
#
_symmetry.space_group_name_H-M   'P 1'
#
loop_
_entity.id
_entity.type
_entity.pdbx_description
1 polymer ?
#
loop_
_entity_poly.entity_id
_entity_poly.type
_entity_poly.pdbx_seq_one_letter_code
_entity_poly.pdbx_strand_id
1 'polypeptide(L)'
;RLGLRISDLRRLELGDLDWRAKQITIVQHKTGRPLSLPLLDDVGWAIIDYIRHARPVCECPELFLRHTAPIGPFSDQDHLHQILVKHARAAHVPLGEARRHGMHSLRHSLATRLLEEGTPVEQIAEILGHQQVASTGVYLKSSLRLLAACALDPDAPGSSAGARR
;
A
#
# COMPACT_ATOMS: atom_id res chain seq x y z
N ARG A 1 -0.70 -4.61 1.46
CA ARG A 1 0.01 -5.10 2.65
C ARG A 1 1.32 -4.34 2.90
N LEU A 2 2.25 -4.31 1.94
CA LEU A 2 3.61 -3.78 2.17
C LEU A 2 3.76 -2.27 1.91
N GLY A 3 2.82 -1.63 1.27
CA GLY A 3 2.86 -0.19 0.98
C GLY A 3 3.98 0.26 0.03
N LEU A 4 4.54 -0.62 -0.77
CA LEU A 4 5.57 -0.28 -1.76
C LEU A 4 5.11 0.82 -2.72
N ARG A 5 6.03 1.67 -3.16
CA ARG A 5 5.75 2.61 -4.23
C ARG A 5 5.57 1.87 -5.55
N ILE A 6 4.74 2.42 -6.43
CA ILE A 6 4.51 1.81 -7.74
C ILE A 6 5.79 1.69 -8.57
N SER A 7 6.70 2.66 -8.46
CA SER A 7 8.01 2.62 -9.12
C SER A 7 8.86 1.45 -8.62
N ASP A 8 8.84 1.19 -7.31
CA ASP A 8 9.59 0.11 -6.69
C ASP A 8 8.95 -1.25 -7.04
N LEU A 9 7.60 -1.31 -7.04
CA LEU A 9 6.87 -2.52 -7.41
C LEU A 9 7.13 -2.96 -8.87
N ARG A 10 7.23 -2.00 -9.80
CA ARG A 10 7.51 -2.29 -11.21
C ARG A 10 8.91 -2.87 -11.43
N ARG A 11 9.86 -2.46 -10.59
CA ARG A 11 11.28 -2.84 -10.66
C ARG A 11 11.66 -3.92 -9.67
N LEU A 12 10.68 -4.46 -8.94
CA LEU A 12 10.91 -5.57 -8.02
C LEU A 12 11.36 -6.79 -8.81
N GLU A 13 12.53 -7.32 -8.49
CA GLU A 13 13.14 -8.47 -9.15
C GLU A 13 12.92 -9.76 -8.38
N LEU A 14 13.06 -10.88 -9.06
CA LEU A 14 13.01 -12.20 -8.42
C LEU A 14 14.12 -12.36 -7.38
N GLY A 15 15.28 -11.73 -7.62
CA GLY A 15 16.44 -11.74 -6.72
C GLY A 15 16.25 -10.91 -5.44
N ASP A 16 15.27 -10.00 -5.40
CA ASP A 16 14.97 -9.19 -4.21
C ASP A 16 14.26 -9.98 -3.11
N LEU A 17 13.83 -11.22 -3.41
CA LEU A 17 13.04 -12.06 -2.52
C LEU A 17 13.92 -13.10 -1.82
N ASP A 18 14.20 -12.90 -0.55
CA ASP A 18 14.80 -13.94 0.30
C ASP A 18 13.70 -14.78 0.94
N TRP A 19 13.45 -15.95 0.35
CA TRP A 19 12.43 -16.90 0.82
C TRP A 19 12.80 -17.54 2.16
N ARG A 20 14.10 -17.70 2.46
CA ARG A 20 14.57 -18.31 3.71
C ARG A 20 14.47 -17.32 4.87
N ALA A 21 14.94 -16.09 4.65
CA ALA A 21 14.84 -15.04 5.63
C ALA A 21 13.42 -14.44 5.72
N LYS A 22 12.51 -14.81 4.80
CA LYS A 22 11.18 -14.20 4.66
C LYS A 22 11.27 -12.67 4.55
N GLN A 23 12.10 -12.19 3.62
CA GLN A 23 12.41 -10.78 3.48
C GLN A 23 12.40 -10.34 2.01
N ILE A 24 11.99 -9.10 1.78
CA ILE A 24 12.11 -8.41 0.51
C ILE A 24 13.09 -7.27 0.70
N THR A 25 14.16 -7.22 -0.06
CA THR A 25 15.17 -6.16 0.02
C THR A 25 15.30 -5.47 -1.32
N ILE A 26 14.96 -4.19 -1.36
CA ILE A 26 14.99 -3.37 -2.58
C ILE A 26 15.82 -2.11 -2.38
N VAL A 27 16.32 -1.55 -3.48
CA VAL A 27 16.81 -0.17 -3.51
C VAL A 27 15.69 0.70 -4.07
N GLN A 28 15.15 1.58 -3.23
CA GLN A 28 14.04 2.44 -3.62
C GLN A 28 14.43 3.36 -4.79
N HIS A 29 13.69 3.28 -5.88
CA HIS A 29 13.99 4.04 -7.10
C HIS A 29 14.02 5.57 -6.87
N LYS A 30 13.10 6.09 -6.07
CA LYS A 30 12.99 7.55 -5.83
C LYS A 30 14.08 8.08 -4.90
N THR A 31 14.59 7.28 -3.98
CA THR A 31 15.45 7.75 -2.88
C THR A 31 16.85 7.17 -2.92
N GLY A 32 17.07 6.13 -3.72
CA GLY A 32 18.33 5.38 -3.77
C GLY A 32 18.68 4.62 -2.49
N ARG A 33 17.75 4.54 -1.53
CA ARG A 33 18.02 3.90 -0.23
C ARG A 33 17.55 2.45 -0.20
N PRO A 34 18.28 1.58 0.48
CA PRO A 34 17.81 0.23 0.72
C PRO A 34 16.57 0.26 1.63
N LEU A 35 15.62 -0.61 1.35
CA LEU A 35 14.43 -0.85 2.15
C LEU A 35 14.25 -2.35 2.27
N SER A 36 14.20 -2.82 3.51
CA SER A 36 13.94 -4.21 3.86
C SER A 36 12.55 -4.33 4.46
N LEU A 37 11.74 -5.23 3.93
CA LEU A 37 10.37 -5.47 4.37
C LEU A 37 10.16 -6.96 4.64
N PRO A 38 9.31 -7.33 5.59
CA PRO A 38 8.97 -8.72 5.80
C PRO A 38 8.18 -9.28 4.60
N LEU A 39 8.54 -10.44 4.12
CA LEU A 39 7.75 -11.21 3.17
C LEU A 39 6.66 -11.97 3.95
N LEU A 40 5.49 -11.35 4.08
CA LEU A 40 4.35 -11.94 4.76
C LEU A 40 3.91 -13.23 4.04
N ASP A 41 3.44 -14.22 4.77
CA ASP A 41 3.12 -15.54 4.21
C ASP A 41 2.03 -15.45 3.12
N ASP A 42 0.99 -14.65 3.32
CA ASP A 42 -0.07 -14.43 2.33
C ASP A 42 0.46 -13.77 1.04
N VAL A 43 1.39 -12.83 1.17
CA VAL A 43 2.06 -12.18 0.02
C VAL A 43 2.98 -13.17 -0.68
N GLY A 44 3.77 -13.94 0.09
CA GLY A 44 4.67 -14.95 -0.45
C GLY A 44 3.93 -16.01 -1.26
N TRP A 45 2.84 -16.55 -0.73
CA TRP A 45 2.01 -17.52 -1.47
C TRP A 45 1.39 -16.94 -2.72
N ALA A 46 0.91 -15.69 -2.69
CA ALA A 46 0.39 -15.02 -3.89
C ALA A 46 1.47 -14.81 -4.95
N ILE A 47 2.69 -14.50 -4.55
CA ILE A 47 3.84 -14.37 -5.47
C ILE A 47 4.19 -15.73 -6.08
N ILE A 48 4.24 -16.81 -5.29
CA ILE A 48 4.51 -18.16 -5.78
C ILE A 48 3.44 -18.59 -6.80
N ASP A 49 2.16 -18.34 -6.48
CA ASP A 49 1.06 -18.65 -7.38
C ASP A 49 1.17 -17.90 -8.71
N TYR A 50 1.49 -16.61 -8.64
CA TYR A 50 1.74 -15.80 -9.83
C TYR A 50 2.90 -16.34 -10.67
N ILE A 51 4.04 -16.65 -10.04
CA ILE A 51 5.22 -17.17 -10.76
C ILE A 51 4.91 -18.50 -11.47
N ARG A 52 4.16 -19.38 -10.80
CA ARG A 52 3.85 -20.72 -11.31
C ARG A 52 2.80 -20.73 -12.40
N HIS A 53 1.79 -19.91 -12.32
CA HIS A 53 0.59 -20.06 -13.12
C HIS A 53 0.27 -18.86 -14.02
N ALA A 54 0.84 -17.69 -13.74
CA ALA A 54 0.44 -16.47 -14.44
C ALA A 54 1.60 -15.68 -15.05
N ARG A 55 2.80 -15.76 -14.50
CA ARG A 55 3.94 -14.98 -15.01
C ARG A 55 4.29 -15.42 -16.42
N PRO A 56 4.30 -14.50 -17.42
CA PRO A 56 4.72 -14.82 -18.78
C PRO A 56 6.16 -15.35 -18.80
N VAL A 57 6.44 -16.25 -19.73
CA VAL A 57 7.81 -16.75 -19.98
C VAL A 57 8.64 -15.61 -20.55
N CYS A 58 9.66 -15.19 -19.80
CA CYS A 58 10.58 -14.11 -20.16
C CYS A 58 11.88 -14.31 -19.37
N GLU A 59 13.02 -14.05 -19.99
CA GLU A 59 14.32 -13.98 -19.31
C GLU A 59 14.54 -12.66 -18.55
N CYS A 60 13.45 -12.00 -18.17
CA CYS A 60 13.44 -10.73 -17.45
C CYS A 60 13.63 -10.99 -15.96
N PRO A 61 14.50 -10.25 -15.25
CA PRO A 61 14.67 -10.41 -13.81
C PRO A 61 13.47 -9.91 -13.01
N GLU A 62 12.68 -9.00 -13.56
CA GLU A 62 11.56 -8.39 -12.86
C GLU A 62 10.50 -9.43 -12.50
N LEU A 63 9.97 -9.33 -11.29
CA LEU A 63 8.94 -10.21 -10.77
C LEU A 63 7.65 -10.06 -11.57
N PHE A 64 7.17 -8.83 -11.75
CA PHE A 64 5.91 -8.53 -12.41
C PHE A 64 6.12 -8.07 -13.85
N LEU A 65 5.43 -8.73 -14.78
CA LEU A 65 5.56 -8.49 -16.21
C LEU A 65 4.23 -8.10 -16.84
N ARG A 66 4.28 -7.43 -17.99
CA ARG A 66 3.11 -7.21 -18.83
C ARG A 66 2.64 -8.52 -19.43
N HIS A 67 1.32 -8.72 -19.44
CA HIS A 67 0.67 -9.89 -20.04
C HIS A 67 0.19 -9.64 -21.48
N THR A 68 0.40 -8.42 -21.98
CA THR A 68 0.06 -8.03 -23.36
C THR A 68 1.35 -7.70 -24.10
N ALA A 69 1.36 -7.96 -25.39
CA ALA A 69 2.52 -7.68 -26.26
C ALA A 69 2.86 -6.18 -26.29
N PRO A 70 4.14 -5.83 -26.29
CA PRO A 70 5.28 -6.72 -26.09
C PRO A 70 5.39 -7.22 -24.64
N ILE A 71 5.57 -8.54 -24.46
CA ILE A 71 5.82 -9.14 -23.15
C ILE A 71 7.14 -8.61 -22.58
N GLY A 72 7.15 -8.25 -21.32
CA GLY A 72 8.35 -7.71 -20.65
C GLY A 72 8.04 -6.89 -19.43
N PRO A 73 9.02 -6.21 -18.85
CA PRO A 73 8.84 -5.38 -17.67
C PRO A 73 7.88 -4.21 -17.92
N PHE A 74 7.30 -3.71 -16.85
CA PHE A 74 6.49 -2.50 -16.89
C PHE A 74 7.35 -1.27 -17.10
N SER A 75 6.92 -0.38 -17.98
CA SER A 75 7.50 0.95 -18.16
C SER A 75 6.98 1.95 -17.13
N ASP A 76 7.60 3.13 -17.05
CA ASP A 76 7.12 4.21 -16.18
C ASP A 76 5.76 4.78 -16.61
N GLN A 77 5.37 4.56 -17.87
CA GLN A 77 4.09 4.98 -18.42
C GLN A 77 2.96 3.97 -18.18
N ASP A 78 3.26 2.74 -17.73
CA ASP A 78 2.24 1.73 -17.48
C ASP A 78 1.40 2.09 -16.25
N HIS A 79 0.11 2.24 -16.47
CA HIS A 79 -0.86 2.63 -15.43
C HIS A 79 -1.44 1.41 -14.72
N LEU A 80 -0.73 0.90 -13.70
CA LEU A 80 -1.17 -0.28 -12.92
C LEU A 80 -2.47 -0.04 -12.12
N HIS A 81 -2.98 1.20 -12.06
CA HIS A 81 -4.25 1.49 -11.39
C HIS A 81 -5.44 0.76 -12.01
N GLN A 82 -5.38 0.46 -13.32
CA GLN A 82 -6.43 -0.29 -14.00
C GLN A 82 -6.60 -1.71 -13.43
N ILE A 83 -5.48 -2.34 -13.03
CA ILE A 83 -5.48 -3.66 -12.36
C ILE A 83 -6.24 -3.55 -11.03
N LEU A 84 -5.92 -2.52 -10.23
CA LEU A 84 -6.60 -2.27 -8.96
C LEU A 84 -8.11 -2.06 -9.17
N VAL A 85 -8.49 -1.21 -10.12
CA VAL A 85 -9.90 -0.92 -10.42
C VAL A 85 -10.63 -2.18 -10.88
N LYS A 86 -10.02 -3.00 -11.75
CA LYS A 86 -10.58 -4.27 -12.21
C LYS A 86 -10.89 -5.20 -11.04
N HIS A 87 -9.92 -5.41 -10.16
CA HIS A 87 -10.09 -6.31 -9.02
C HIS A 87 -11.03 -5.76 -7.94
N ALA A 88 -11.00 -4.46 -7.69
CA ALA A 88 -11.94 -3.83 -6.77
C ALA A 88 -13.39 -3.97 -7.24
N ARG A 89 -13.64 -3.77 -8.54
CA ARG A 89 -14.96 -3.99 -9.13
C ARG A 89 -15.40 -5.45 -9.03
N ALA A 90 -14.51 -6.39 -9.33
CA ALA A 90 -14.80 -7.83 -9.21
C ALA A 90 -15.11 -8.25 -7.77
N ALA A 91 -14.49 -7.59 -6.78
CA ALA A 91 -14.72 -7.81 -5.36
C ALA A 91 -15.88 -6.96 -4.79
N HIS A 92 -16.63 -6.25 -5.64
CA HIS A 92 -17.72 -5.33 -5.23
C HIS A 92 -17.28 -4.30 -4.18
N VAL A 93 -16.00 -3.92 -4.16
CA VAL A 93 -15.50 -2.85 -3.30
C VAL A 93 -15.94 -1.50 -3.88
N PRO A 94 -16.70 -0.69 -3.15
CA PRO A 94 -17.13 0.61 -3.64
C PRO A 94 -15.90 1.52 -3.79
N LEU A 95 -15.55 1.81 -5.03
CA LEU A 95 -14.60 2.85 -5.34
C LEU A 95 -15.41 4.15 -5.33
N GLY A 96 -15.33 4.93 -4.25
CA GLY A 96 -16.04 6.20 -4.16
C GLY A 96 -15.71 7.13 -5.33
N GLU A 97 -16.48 8.18 -5.54
CA GLU A 97 -16.29 9.16 -6.62
C GLU A 97 -15.00 10.00 -6.49
N ALA A 98 -14.24 9.83 -5.43
CA ALA A 98 -12.98 10.52 -5.22
C ALA A 98 -12.01 10.23 -6.36
N ARG A 99 -11.60 11.26 -7.04
CA ARG A 99 -10.86 11.29 -8.32
C ARG A 99 -9.47 10.60 -8.34
N ARG A 100 -9.04 9.90 -7.30
CA ARG A 100 -7.69 9.34 -7.20
C ARG A 100 -7.66 7.93 -6.63
N HIS A 101 -8.20 6.98 -7.39
CA HIS A 101 -8.07 5.55 -7.05
C HIS A 101 -6.78 4.96 -7.64
N GLY A 102 -5.64 5.57 -7.33
CA GLY A 102 -4.34 5.07 -7.76
C GLY A 102 -3.73 4.10 -6.75
N MET A 103 -2.65 3.42 -7.16
CA MET A 103 -1.86 2.57 -6.26
C MET A 103 -1.36 3.31 -5.01
N HIS A 104 -1.23 4.65 -5.06
CA HIS A 104 -0.95 5.48 -3.89
C HIS A 104 -2.03 5.41 -2.82
N SER A 105 -3.30 5.18 -3.19
CA SER A 105 -4.39 5.05 -2.22
C SER A 105 -4.17 3.85 -1.29
N LEU A 106 -3.67 2.73 -1.82
CA LEU A 106 -3.37 1.54 -1.00
C LEU A 106 -2.28 1.82 0.03
N ARG A 107 -1.27 2.57 -0.37
CA ARG A 107 -0.19 3.00 0.53
C ARG A 107 -0.70 3.99 1.59
N HIS A 108 -1.56 4.92 1.20
CA HIS A 108 -2.24 5.82 2.14
C HIS A 108 -3.10 5.06 3.13
N SER A 109 -3.91 4.10 2.65
CA SER A 109 -4.74 3.26 3.53
C SER A 109 -3.90 2.46 4.53
N LEU A 110 -2.75 1.92 4.09
CA LEU A 110 -1.84 1.23 5.02
C LEU A 110 -1.31 2.19 6.09
N ALA A 111 -0.84 3.38 5.69
CA ALA A 111 -0.32 4.37 6.62
C ALA A 111 -1.37 4.82 7.64
N THR A 112 -2.60 5.08 7.17
CA THR A 112 -3.73 5.46 8.05
C THR A 112 -4.05 4.34 9.03
N ARG A 113 -4.13 3.11 8.54
CA ARG A 113 -4.39 1.95 9.40
C ARG A 113 -3.32 1.75 10.47
N LEU A 114 -2.05 1.83 10.11
CA LEU A 114 -0.94 1.72 11.08
C LEU A 114 -1.03 2.82 12.14
N LEU A 115 -1.41 4.03 11.73
CA LEU A 115 -1.59 5.15 12.65
C LEU A 115 -2.79 4.92 13.60
N GLU A 116 -3.90 4.40 13.09
CA GLU A 116 -5.09 4.03 13.89
C GLU A 116 -4.79 2.89 14.86
N GLU A 117 -3.90 1.97 14.51
CA GLU A 117 -3.41 0.89 15.37
C GLU A 117 -2.36 1.38 16.39
N GLY A 118 -2.06 2.69 16.42
CA GLY A 118 -1.14 3.31 17.39
C GLY A 118 0.34 3.18 17.05
N THR A 119 0.68 2.79 15.81
CA THR A 119 2.08 2.71 15.37
C THR A 119 2.70 4.11 15.36
N PRO A 120 3.89 4.31 15.99
CA PRO A 120 4.58 5.59 15.96
C PRO A 120 4.86 6.08 14.53
N VAL A 121 4.76 7.40 14.33
CA VAL A 121 4.90 8.03 13.00
C VAL A 121 6.27 7.77 12.39
N GLU A 122 7.29 7.70 13.22
CA GLU A 122 8.67 7.39 12.81
C GLU A 122 8.77 5.97 12.23
N GLN A 123 8.13 5.00 12.87
CA GLN A 123 8.07 3.61 12.37
C GLN A 123 7.26 3.51 11.08
N ILE A 124 6.15 4.24 10.98
CA ILE A 124 5.39 4.32 9.73
C ILE A 124 6.26 4.91 8.61
N ALA A 125 7.04 5.96 8.91
CA ALA A 125 7.97 6.56 7.96
C ALA A 125 9.02 5.55 7.49
N GLU A 126 9.57 4.76 8.39
CA GLU A 126 10.54 3.71 8.10
C GLU A 126 9.93 2.60 7.23
N ILE A 127 8.80 2.02 7.64
CA ILE A 127 8.07 0.98 6.88
C ILE A 127 7.77 1.45 5.45
N LEU A 128 7.37 2.70 5.31
CA LEU A 128 7.07 3.28 4.00
C LEU A 128 8.33 3.77 3.27
N GLY A 129 9.50 3.81 3.90
CA GLY A 129 10.73 4.35 3.32
C GLY A 129 10.61 5.83 2.96
N HIS A 130 10.07 6.64 3.87
CA HIS A 130 10.06 8.09 3.74
C HIS A 130 11.39 8.68 4.18
N GLN A 131 11.91 9.64 3.41
CA GLN A 131 13.16 10.35 3.77
C GLN A 131 12.97 11.31 4.95
N GLN A 132 11.76 11.86 5.10
CA GLN A 132 11.41 12.82 6.14
C GLN A 132 10.10 12.42 6.79
N VAL A 133 10.06 12.50 8.11
CA VAL A 133 8.84 12.29 8.91
C VAL A 133 7.73 13.27 8.50
N ALA A 134 8.09 14.47 8.04
CA ALA A 134 7.15 15.44 7.48
C ALA A 134 6.30 14.88 6.32
N SER A 135 6.84 13.95 5.52
CA SER A 135 6.07 13.25 4.48
C SER A 135 4.98 12.34 5.05
N THR A 136 5.16 11.88 6.28
CA THR A 136 4.20 11.07 7.02
C THR A 136 3.17 11.97 7.72
N GLY A 137 3.50 13.25 7.98
CA GLY A 137 2.61 14.23 8.59
C GLY A 137 1.32 14.52 7.79
N VAL A 138 1.30 14.20 6.50
CA VAL A 138 0.08 14.26 5.66
C VAL A 138 -0.99 13.29 6.19
N TYR A 139 -0.59 12.15 6.72
CA TYR A 139 -1.49 11.14 7.29
C TYR A 139 -2.05 11.58 8.66
N LEU A 140 -1.22 12.25 9.48
CA LEU A 140 -1.65 12.87 10.74
C LEU A 140 -2.78 13.88 10.52
N LYS A 141 -2.67 14.73 9.50
CA LYS A 141 -3.73 15.70 9.17
C LYS A 141 -5.03 15.02 8.75
N SER A 142 -4.96 13.90 8.06
CA SER A 142 -6.15 13.13 7.65
C SER A 142 -6.80 12.44 8.85
N SER A 143 -6.01 11.87 9.76
CA SER A 143 -6.49 11.24 10.98
C SER A 143 -7.05 12.27 11.97
N LEU A 144 -6.39 13.43 12.14
CA LEU A 144 -6.91 14.52 12.96
C LEU A 144 -8.23 15.08 12.43
N ARG A 145 -8.44 15.12 11.11
CA ARG A 145 -9.74 15.50 10.52
C ARG A 145 -10.83 14.48 10.82
N LEU A 146 -10.51 13.18 10.80
CA LEU A 146 -11.44 12.12 11.17
C LEU A 146 -11.77 12.17 12.67
N LEU A 147 -10.76 12.35 13.53
CA LEU A 147 -10.94 12.51 14.97
C LEU A 147 -11.71 13.79 15.29
N ALA A 148 -11.45 14.90 14.61
CA ALA A 148 -12.21 16.13 14.76
C ALA A 148 -13.66 15.97 14.28
N ALA A 149 -13.91 15.23 13.21
CA ALA A 149 -15.26 14.93 12.76
C ALA A 149 -16.03 14.06 13.76
N CYS A 150 -15.35 13.14 14.45
CA CYS A 150 -15.94 12.34 15.54
C CYS A 150 -16.11 13.14 16.83
N ALA A 151 -15.28 14.16 17.07
CA ALA A 151 -15.32 14.97 18.30
C ALA A 151 -16.26 16.20 18.21
N LEU A 152 -16.73 16.54 17.02
CA LEU A 152 -17.55 17.72 16.76
C LEU A 152 -19.04 17.40 16.55
N ASP A 153 -19.55 16.31 17.10
CA ASP A 153 -20.98 16.10 17.22
C ASP A 153 -21.41 16.15 18.71
N PRO A 154 -21.56 17.36 19.31
CA PRO A 154 -22.07 17.51 20.66
C PRO A 154 -23.59 17.28 20.74
N ASP A 155 -24.27 17.07 19.60
CA ASP A 155 -25.71 16.89 19.49
C ASP A 155 -26.11 15.45 19.06
N ALA A 156 -25.27 14.46 19.29
CA ALA A 156 -25.72 13.08 19.18
C ALA A 156 -26.81 12.83 20.22
N PRO A 157 -28.06 12.43 19.83
CA PRO A 157 -29.18 12.25 20.77
C PRO A 157 -28.91 11.05 21.67
N GLY A 158 -28.36 11.27 22.86
CA GLY A 158 -28.05 10.17 23.78
C GLY A 158 -27.52 10.53 25.17
N SER A 159 -27.48 11.78 25.58
CA SER A 159 -27.06 12.13 26.95
C SER A 159 -28.07 12.99 27.68
N SER A 160 -29.32 12.52 27.84
CA SER A 160 -30.25 13.04 28.82
C SER A 160 -30.82 11.88 29.62
N ALA A 161 -30.07 11.42 30.61
CA ALA A 161 -30.64 10.60 31.68
C ALA A 161 -29.89 10.92 32.97
N GLY A 162 -30.55 11.71 33.80
CA GLY A 162 -30.69 11.41 35.18
C GLY A 162 -30.05 12.35 36.18
N ALA A 163 -30.53 13.58 36.27
CA ALA A 163 -30.49 14.28 37.56
C ALA A 163 -31.92 14.38 38.08
N ARG A 164 -32.30 13.46 38.90
CA ARG A 164 -33.43 13.66 39.85
C ARG A 164 -33.03 13.16 41.23
N ARG A 165 -33.02 14.14 42.16
CA ARG A 165 -33.14 14.12 43.61
C ARG A 165 -31.97 13.54 44.39
#